data_5bfb8da83a341be24388e400c2ecc9dd
#
_entry.id   5bfb8da83a341be24388e400c2ecc9dd
#
_cell.length_a   1.000
_cell.length_b   1.000
_cell.length_c   1.000
_cell.angle_alpha   90.00
_cell.angle_beta   90.00
_cell.angle_gamma   90.00
#
_symmetry.space_group_name_H-M   'P 1'
#
loop_
_entity.id
_entity.type
_entity.pdbx_description
1 polymer ?
#
loop_
_entity_poly.entity_id
_entity_poly.type
_entity_poly.pdbx_seq_one_letter_code
_entity_poly.pdbx_strand_id
1 'polypeptide(L)'
;RNGVTITSFPVIHIHNGAVGYRLDYAGRSVVFSGDTRPCRHLVEACDGVDLLIHETFPTAAVLSQKAGMPLNVAEMIVNGAHTSPAMAGMVFERAGARMSAMWHLVVDHETVGPVFSEMRTRHDGPVVISQDLTVFNVTKEYVVARQAIIGPFRWPVVGASNTQGPPMSAPLPPPQWWSTALITD
;
A
#
# COMPACT_ATOMS: atom_id res chain seq x y z
N ARG A 1 26.07 3.04 3.02
CA ARG A 1 27.10 2.30 2.27
C ARG A 1 26.94 2.64 0.78
N ASN A 2 28.00 2.96 0.09
CA ASN A 2 28.00 3.31 -1.35
C ASN A 2 27.08 4.49 -1.75
N GLY A 3 26.88 5.47 -0.87
CA GLY A 3 26.04 6.65 -1.13
C GLY A 3 24.53 6.41 -1.02
N VAL A 4 24.10 5.22 -0.60
CA VAL A 4 22.69 4.92 -0.31
C VAL A 4 22.37 5.35 1.10
N THR A 5 21.28 6.12 1.26
CA THR A 5 20.68 6.44 2.56
C THR A 5 19.32 5.76 2.65
N ILE A 6 19.03 5.12 3.77
CA ILE A 6 17.73 4.54 4.08
C ILE A 6 17.23 5.17 5.38
N THR A 7 16.06 5.78 5.33
CA THR A 7 15.39 6.37 6.49
C THR A 7 14.10 5.60 6.75
N SER A 8 13.91 5.14 7.98
CA SER A 8 12.64 4.57 8.42
C SER A 8 11.77 5.63 9.08
N PHE A 9 10.47 5.52 8.93
CA PHE A 9 9.48 6.37 9.59
C PHE A 9 8.29 5.53 10.06
N PRO A 10 7.59 5.92 11.14
CA PRO A 10 6.48 5.16 11.68
C PRO A 10 5.27 5.27 10.76
N VAL A 11 4.53 4.16 10.64
CA VAL A 11 3.24 4.07 9.94
C VAL A 11 2.18 3.40 10.81
N ILE A 12 0.91 3.50 10.42
CA ILE A 12 -0.23 3.05 11.24
C ILE A 12 -0.72 1.69 10.72
N HIS A 13 -0.46 0.65 11.50
CA HIS A 13 -0.97 -0.70 11.21
C HIS A 13 -1.49 -1.38 12.48
N ILE A 14 -1.90 -2.65 12.41
CA ILE A 14 -2.50 -3.41 13.54
C ILE A 14 -1.59 -3.40 14.78
N HIS A 15 -0.28 -3.52 14.57
CA HIS A 15 0.71 -3.56 15.64
C HIS A 15 1.52 -2.28 15.71
N ASN A 16 1.85 -1.88 16.94
CA ASN A 16 2.79 -0.80 17.17
C ASN A 16 4.19 -1.21 16.66
N GLY A 17 4.89 -0.28 16.01
CA GLY A 17 6.23 -0.51 15.46
C GLY A 17 6.24 -0.79 13.96
N ALA A 18 5.11 -0.70 13.26
CA ALA A 18 5.10 -0.72 11.81
C ALA A 18 5.85 0.49 11.25
N VAL A 19 6.65 0.26 10.19
CA VAL A 19 7.50 1.28 9.58
C VAL A 19 7.40 1.28 8.06
N GLY A 20 7.46 2.47 7.47
CA GLY A 20 7.80 2.69 6.07
C GLY A 20 9.27 3.02 5.91
N TYR A 21 9.75 3.03 4.67
CA TYR A 21 11.14 3.32 4.34
C TYR A 21 11.23 4.31 3.18
N ARG A 22 12.14 5.28 3.33
CA ARG A 22 12.61 6.11 2.24
C ARG A 22 14.04 5.73 1.88
N LEU A 23 14.30 5.49 0.60
CA LEU A 23 15.62 5.24 0.04
C LEU A 23 16.01 6.43 -0.83
N ASP A 24 17.18 6.99 -0.56
CA ASP A 24 17.79 8.06 -1.37
C ASP A 24 19.13 7.57 -1.93
N TYR A 25 19.33 7.73 -3.24
CA TYR A 25 20.56 7.37 -3.93
C TYR A 25 20.78 8.22 -5.19
N ALA A 26 21.96 8.78 -5.33
CA ALA A 26 22.37 9.56 -6.52
C ALA A 26 21.33 10.64 -6.93
N GLY A 27 20.71 11.29 -5.95
CA GLY A 27 19.67 12.29 -6.15
C GLY A 27 18.35 11.72 -6.69
N ARG A 28 18.08 10.44 -6.49
CA ARG A 28 16.79 9.77 -6.72
C ARG A 28 16.24 9.28 -5.39
N SER A 29 14.93 9.18 -5.31
CA SER A 29 14.27 8.75 -4.09
C SER A 29 13.10 7.81 -4.34
N VAL A 30 12.97 6.82 -3.47
CA VAL A 30 11.86 5.87 -3.48
C VAL A 30 11.32 5.75 -2.06
N VAL A 31 10.00 5.79 -1.90
CA VAL A 31 9.33 5.54 -0.63
C VAL A 31 8.51 4.26 -0.71
N PHE A 32 8.62 3.43 0.32
CA PHE A 32 7.83 2.22 0.54
C PHE A 32 6.97 2.41 1.78
N SER A 33 5.66 2.22 1.63
CA SER A 33 4.74 2.44 2.76
C SER A 33 4.87 1.37 3.85
N GLY A 34 5.20 0.11 3.50
CA GLY A 34 4.78 -1.02 4.32
C GLY A 34 3.25 -1.12 4.36
N ASP A 35 2.70 -2.03 5.16
CA ASP A 35 1.26 -2.10 5.39
C ASP A 35 0.86 -0.96 6.34
N THR A 36 -0.12 -0.16 5.94
CA THR A 36 -0.49 1.04 6.68
C THR A 36 -1.88 1.55 6.34
N ARG A 37 -2.52 2.18 7.30
CA ARG A 37 -3.59 3.15 7.03
C ARG A 37 -2.99 4.45 6.47
N PRO A 38 -3.79 5.31 5.83
CA PRO A 38 -3.30 6.61 5.37
C PRO A 38 -2.60 7.36 6.51
N CYS A 39 -1.34 7.71 6.32
CA CYS A 39 -0.47 8.20 7.39
C CYS A 39 0.25 9.49 6.98
N ARG A 40 0.18 10.51 7.84
CA ARG A 40 0.83 11.80 7.60
C ARG A 40 2.36 11.67 7.53
N HIS A 41 2.98 10.87 8.37
CA HIS A 41 4.44 10.67 8.35
C HIS A 41 4.91 10.09 7.01
N LEU A 42 4.08 9.25 6.36
CA LEU A 42 4.39 8.76 5.02
C LEU A 42 4.36 9.89 4.00
N VAL A 43 3.33 10.73 4.03
CA VAL A 43 3.24 11.89 3.11
C VAL A 43 4.43 12.84 3.32
N GLU A 44 4.79 13.12 4.57
CA GLU A 44 5.98 13.93 4.90
C GLU A 44 7.27 13.29 4.39
N ALA A 45 7.41 11.96 4.50
CA ALA A 45 8.56 11.23 3.94
C ALA A 45 8.60 11.26 2.40
N CYS A 46 7.50 11.59 1.74
CA CYS A 46 7.41 11.70 0.28
C CYS A 46 7.85 13.07 -0.26
N ASP A 47 8.31 14.01 0.57
CA ASP A 47 8.77 15.32 0.07
C ASP A 47 9.82 15.14 -1.04
N GLY A 48 9.49 15.63 -2.26
CA GLY A 48 10.31 15.52 -3.47
C GLY A 48 10.59 14.09 -3.95
N VAL A 49 9.75 13.10 -3.62
CA VAL A 49 9.97 11.70 -3.99
C VAL A 49 9.77 11.45 -5.49
N ASP A 50 10.63 10.63 -6.08
CA ASP A 50 10.48 10.20 -7.48
C ASP A 50 9.42 9.08 -7.62
N LEU A 51 9.45 8.09 -6.73
CA LEU A 51 8.55 6.94 -6.77
C LEU A 51 8.00 6.63 -5.38
N LEU A 52 6.67 6.57 -5.27
CA LEU A 52 5.98 6.08 -4.08
C LEU A 52 5.39 4.69 -4.37
N ILE A 53 5.81 3.68 -3.63
CA ILE A 53 5.24 2.33 -3.63
C ILE A 53 4.41 2.20 -2.36
N HIS A 54 3.08 2.23 -2.52
CA HIS A 54 2.13 2.27 -1.41
C HIS A 54 1.20 1.07 -1.43
N GLU A 55 0.95 0.49 -0.25
CA GLU A 55 -0.05 -0.54 -0.12
C GLU A 55 -1.42 -0.03 -0.53
N THR A 56 -2.18 -0.88 -1.16
CA THR A 56 -3.57 -0.61 -1.51
C THR A 56 -4.34 -1.91 -1.38
N PHE A 57 -5.25 -1.96 -0.46
CA PHE A 57 -6.07 -3.13 -0.26
C PHE A 57 -7.33 -3.04 -1.14
N PRO A 58 -7.90 -4.17 -1.62
CA PRO A 58 -9.17 -4.13 -2.35
C PRO A 58 -10.27 -3.58 -1.45
N THR A 59 -11.39 -3.16 -2.05
CA THR A 59 -12.55 -2.72 -1.27
C THR A 59 -13.04 -3.83 -0.34
N ALA A 60 -13.67 -3.46 0.76
CA ALA A 60 -14.21 -4.45 1.71
C ALA A 60 -15.22 -5.41 1.04
N ALA A 61 -15.99 -4.93 0.05
CA ALA A 61 -16.91 -5.75 -0.71
C ALA A 61 -16.19 -6.83 -1.54
N VAL A 62 -15.12 -6.44 -2.24
CA VAL A 62 -14.29 -7.38 -3.02
C VAL A 62 -13.56 -8.35 -2.09
N LEU A 63 -13.01 -7.88 -0.99
CA LEU A 63 -12.36 -8.74 0.00
C LEU A 63 -13.34 -9.76 0.59
N SER A 64 -14.54 -9.33 1.00
CA SER A 64 -15.61 -10.17 1.51
C SER A 64 -15.96 -11.29 0.52
N GLN A 65 -16.16 -10.92 -0.73
CA GLN A 65 -16.52 -11.88 -1.79
C GLN A 65 -15.41 -12.88 -2.07
N LYS A 66 -14.16 -12.42 -2.23
CA LYS A 66 -13.03 -13.28 -2.61
C LYS A 66 -12.52 -14.16 -1.47
N ALA A 67 -12.58 -13.67 -0.24
CA ALA A 67 -12.13 -14.41 0.94
C ALA A 67 -13.27 -15.21 1.60
N GLY A 68 -14.51 -15.05 1.15
CA GLY A 68 -15.67 -15.73 1.75
C GLY A 68 -15.94 -15.34 3.20
N MET A 69 -15.63 -14.11 3.58
CA MET A 69 -15.82 -13.60 4.92
C MET A 69 -17.01 -12.63 5.00
N PRO A 70 -17.63 -12.44 6.19
CA PRO A 70 -18.68 -11.43 6.38
C PRO A 70 -18.18 -10.02 6.03
N LEU A 71 -19.05 -9.20 5.43
CA LEU A 71 -18.70 -7.84 4.99
C LEU A 71 -18.17 -6.96 6.14
N ASN A 72 -18.78 -7.02 7.31
CA ASN A 72 -18.34 -6.27 8.49
C ASN A 72 -16.94 -6.67 8.96
N VAL A 73 -16.53 -7.91 8.77
CA VAL A 73 -15.15 -8.37 9.05
C VAL A 73 -14.19 -7.80 8.02
N ALA A 74 -14.55 -7.83 6.74
CA ALA A 74 -13.76 -7.23 5.67
C ALA A 74 -13.60 -5.71 5.86
N GLU A 75 -14.66 -5.00 6.25
CA GLU A 75 -14.61 -3.57 6.57
C GLU A 75 -13.67 -3.28 7.75
N MET A 76 -13.72 -4.10 8.79
CA MET A 76 -12.80 -3.96 9.93
C MET A 76 -11.34 -4.14 9.53
N ILE A 77 -11.04 -5.10 8.63
CA ILE A 77 -9.69 -5.34 8.13
C ILE A 77 -9.23 -4.16 7.27
N VAL A 78 -10.00 -3.78 6.26
CA VAL A 78 -9.63 -2.72 5.32
C VAL A 78 -9.50 -1.38 6.05
N ASN A 79 -10.50 -0.97 6.81
CA ASN A 79 -10.51 0.35 7.45
C ASN A 79 -9.67 0.40 8.73
N GLY A 80 -9.46 -0.74 9.40
CA GLY A 80 -8.69 -0.83 10.65
C GLY A 80 -7.19 -0.97 10.48
N ALA A 81 -6.75 -1.52 9.33
CA ALA A 81 -5.35 -1.92 9.16
C ALA A 81 -4.73 -1.42 7.85
N HIS A 82 -5.51 -1.24 6.80
CA HIS A 82 -5.02 -1.01 5.45
C HIS A 82 -5.56 0.29 4.82
N THR A 83 -5.17 0.54 3.59
CA THR A 83 -5.58 1.70 2.80
C THR A 83 -6.51 1.26 1.68
N SER A 84 -7.74 1.77 1.65
CA SER A 84 -8.67 1.56 0.54
C SER A 84 -8.19 2.27 -0.74
N PRO A 85 -8.69 1.89 -1.93
CA PRO A 85 -8.22 2.49 -3.18
C PRO A 85 -8.43 4.00 -3.25
N ALA A 86 -9.59 4.52 -2.80
CA ALA A 86 -9.85 5.96 -2.76
C ALA A 86 -8.88 6.68 -1.82
N MET A 87 -8.58 6.09 -0.66
CA MET A 87 -7.63 6.66 0.29
C MET A 87 -6.19 6.57 -0.23
N ALA A 88 -5.82 5.54 -0.98
CA ALA A 88 -4.54 5.48 -1.69
C ALA A 88 -4.41 6.63 -2.70
N GLY A 89 -5.47 6.89 -3.48
CA GLY A 89 -5.52 8.04 -4.38
C GLY A 89 -5.29 9.37 -3.65
N MET A 90 -5.92 9.58 -2.49
CA MET A 90 -5.68 10.77 -1.67
C MET A 90 -4.22 10.87 -1.17
N VAL A 91 -3.62 9.75 -0.77
CA VAL A 91 -2.20 9.72 -0.37
C VAL A 91 -1.30 10.07 -1.56
N PHE A 92 -1.56 9.53 -2.75
CA PHE A 92 -0.80 9.83 -3.97
C PHE A 92 -0.86 11.31 -4.34
N GLU A 93 -2.05 11.90 -4.27
CA GLU A 93 -2.24 13.32 -4.53
C GLU A 93 -1.44 14.20 -3.56
N ARG A 94 -1.47 13.86 -2.28
CA ARG A 94 -0.72 14.60 -1.25
C ARG A 94 0.78 14.38 -1.30
N ALA A 95 1.22 13.18 -1.70
CA ALA A 95 2.63 12.83 -1.82
C ALA A 95 3.29 13.51 -3.02
N GLY A 96 2.55 13.75 -4.10
CA GLY A 96 3.05 14.43 -5.29
C GLY A 96 4.22 13.72 -5.99
N ALA A 97 4.34 12.39 -5.86
CA ALA A 97 5.38 11.61 -6.49
C ALA A 97 5.31 11.70 -8.02
N ARG A 98 6.47 11.64 -8.69
CA ARG A 98 6.53 11.58 -10.16
C ARG A 98 5.80 10.35 -10.72
N MET A 99 5.80 9.24 -9.97
CA MET A 99 5.01 8.05 -10.21
C MET A 99 4.63 7.41 -8.88
N SER A 100 3.39 6.93 -8.78
CA SER A 100 2.94 6.10 -7.67
C SER A 100 2.71 4.67 -8.14
N ALA A 101 2.86 3.71 -7.24
CA ALA A 101 2.62 2.30 -7.50
C ALA A 101 1.78 1.70 -6.37
N MET A 102 0.72 0.99 -6.74
CA MET A 102 -0.10 0.21 -5.81
C MET A 102 0.47 -1.21 -5.70
N TRP A 103 0.59 -1.72 -4.50
CA TRP A 103 0.97 -3.09 -4.20
C TRP A 103 0.10 -3.67 -3.09
N HIS A 104 0.29 -4.90 -2.68
CA HIS A 104 -0.44 -5.60 -1.63
C HIS A 104 -1.92 -5.87 -1.99
N LEU A 105 -2.22 -6.06 -3.25
CA LEU A 105 -3.56 -6.38 -3.73
C LEU A 105 -3.56 -7.61 -4.65
N VAL A 106 -4.68 -8.28 -4.70
CA VAL A 106 -4.88 -9.35 -5.69
C VAL A 106 -5.06 -8.70 -7.05
N VAL A 107 -4.23 -9.08 -8.01
CA VAL A 107 -4.27 -8.55 -9.37
C VAL A 107 -4.95 -9.56 -10.29
N ASP A 108 -6.21 -9.35 -10.55
CA ASP A 108 -7.01 -10.10 -11.51
C ASP A 108 -8.02 -9.19 -12.21
N HIS A 109 -8.74 -9.73 -13.21
CA HIS A 109 -9.68 -8.96 -14.03
C HIS A 109 -10.90 -8.42 -13.26
N GLU A 110 -11.20 -8.95 -12.07
CA GLU A 110 -12.31 -8.48 -11.25
C GLU A 110 -11.90 -7.38 -10.27
N THR A 111 -10.63 -7.38 -9.83
CA THR A 111 -10.12 -6.43 -8.84
C THR A 111 -9.48 -5.19 -9.45
N VAL A 112 -8.75 -5.33 -10.56
CA VAL A 112 -7.99 -4.21 -11.16
C VAL A 112 -8.89 -3.04 -11.56
N GLY A 113 -10.01 -3.32 -12.23
CA GLY A 113 -10.94 -2.28 -12.69
C GLY A 113 -11.52 -1.45 -11.54
N PRO A 114 -12.20 -2.06 -10.57
CA PRO A 114 -12.74 -1.36 -9.40
C PRO A 114 -11.70 -0.60 -8.59
N VAL A 115 -10.55 -1.21 -8.29
CA VAL A 115 -9.45 -0.58 -7.53
C VAL A 115 -8.96 0.68 -8.25
N PHE A 116 -8.72 0.56 -9.56
CA PHE A 116 -8.21 1.69 -10.33
C PHE A 116 -9.26 2.82 -10.44
N SER A 117 -10.52 2.47 -10.69
CA SER A 117 -11.61 3.44 -10.80
C SER A 117 -11.81 4.21 -9.49
N GLU A 118 -11.78 3.51 -8.36
CA GLU A 118 -11.96 4.13 -7.05
C GLU A 118 -10.77 5.04 -6.69
N MET A 119 -9.53 4.59 -6.92
CA MET A 119 -8.34 5.40 -6.73
C MET A 119 -8.39 6.69 -7.58
N ARG A 120 -8.86 6.59 -8.85
CA ARG A 120 -8.99 7.72 -9.78
C ARG A 120 -10.02 8.77 -9.35
N THR A 121 -10.87 8.50 -8.38
CA THR A 121 -11.74 9.53 -7.80
C THR A 121 -10.99 10.60 -7.04
N ARG A 122 -9.73 10.35 -6.68
CA ARG A 122 -8.91 11.23 -5.82
C ARG A 122 -7.54 11.58 -6.39
N HIS A 123 -7.10 10.95 -7.48
CA HIS A 123 -5.78 11.20 -8.06
C HIS A 123 -5.74 10.93 -9.57
N ASP A 124 -5.26 11.90 -10.34
CA ASP A 124 -5.16 11.84 -11.80
C ASP A 124 -3.73 11.59 -12.31
N GLY A 125 -2.73 11.60 -11.44
CA GLY A 125 -1.33 11.43 -11.79
C GLY A 125 -0.94 10.03 -12.25
N PRO A 126 0.34 9.81 -12.60
CA PRO A 126 0.85 8.52 -13.04
C PRO A 126 0.80 7.46 -11.94
N VAL A 127 0.06 6.37 -12.17
CA VAL A 127 -0.08 5.24 -11.23
C VAL A 127 0.04 3.91 -11.97
N VAL A 128 0.73 2.96 -11.32
CA VAL A 128 0.89 1.57 -11.78
C VAL A 128 0.36 0.62 -10.72
N ILE A 129 -0.34 -0.43 -11.12
CA ILE A 129 -0.61 -1.58 -10.26
C ILE A 129 0.58 -2.53 -10.38
N SER A 130 1.29 -2.77 -9.27
CA SER A 130 2.43 -3.66 -9.23
C SER A 130 2.02 -5.10 -9.06
N GLN A 131 2.81 -6.00 -9.64
CA GLN A 131 2.75 -7.44 -9.43
C GLN A 131 4.15 -7.93 -9.04
N ASP A 132 4.25 -9.18 -8.66
CA ASP A 132 5.55 -9.81 -8.45
C ASP A 132 6.44 -9.60 -9.68
N LEU A 133 7.69 -9.24 -9.45
CA LEU A 133 8.69 -8.93 -10.48
C LEU A 133 8.40 -7.67 -11.30
N THR A 134 7.55 -6.76 -10.84
CA THR A 134 7.52 -5.40 -11.39
C THR A 134 8.84 -4.70 -11.09
N VAL A 135 9.49 -4.19 -12.12
CA VAL A 135 10.77 -3.48 -12.03
C VAL A 135 10.56 -2.01 -12.32
N PHE A 136 11.02 -1.14 -11.44
CA PHE A 136 11.02 0.30 -11.64
C PHE A 136 12.42 0.81 -11.96
N ASN A 137 12.56 1.55 -13.05
CA ASN A 137 13.76 2.30 -13.36
C ASN A 137 13.50 3.78 -13.06
N VAL A 138 14.17 4.32 -12.03
CA VAL A 138 14.03 5.70 -11.61
C VAL A 138 15.25 6.48 -12.10
N THR A 139 15.03 7.36 -13.09
CA THR A 139 16.08 8.23 -13.67
C THR A 139 15.77 9.71 -13.41
N LYS A 140 16.64 10.61 -13.86
CA LYS A 140 16.40 12.04 -13.80
C LYS A 140 15.19 12.45 -14.66
N GLU A 141 15.11 11.87 -15.82
CA GLU A 141 14.18 12.26 -16.86
C GLU A 141 12.82 11.55 -16.73
N TYR A 142 12.84 10.28 -16.30
CA TYR A 142 11.63 9.46 -16.25
C TYR A 142 11.66 8.40 -15.13
N VAL A 143 10.47 7.90 -14.82
CA VAL A 143 10.26 6.66 -14.07
C VAL A 143 9.56 5.67 -15.00
N VAL A 144 10.10 4.48 -15.17
CA VAL A 144 9.52 3.41 -16.00
C VAL A 144 9.20 2.21 -15.16
N ALA A 145 7.99 1.69 -15.31
CA ALA A 145 7.59 0.40 -14.77
C ALA A 145 7.63 -0.67 -15.89
N ARG A 146 8.23 -1.81 -15.60
CA ARG A 146 8.31 -2.97 -16.49
C ARG A 146 7.88 -4.22 -15.76
N GLN A 147 7.15 -5.10 -16.42
CA GLN A 147 6.73 -6.37 -15.86
C GLN A 147 7.54 -7.52 -16.48
N ALA A 148 8.20 -8.31 -15.63
CA ALA A 148 8.75 -9.59 -16.05
C ALA A 148 7.62 -10.64 -16.01
N ILE A 149 7.43 -11.36 -17.10
CA ILE A 149 6.42 -12.43 -17.21
C ILE A 149 7.14 -13.76 -17.08
N ILE A 150 6.87 -14.48 -16.02
CA ILE A 150 7.48 -15.79 -15.72
C ILE A 150 6.49 -16.97 -15.76
N GLY A 151 5.30 -16.74 -16.25
CA GLY A 151 4.24 -17.73 -16.35
C GLY A 151 2.91 -17.20 -15.80
N PRO A 152 1.84 -18.00 -15.84
CA PRO A 152 0.56 -17.56 -15.32
C PRO A 152 0.68 -17.30 -13.82
N PHE A 153 0.43 -16.08 -13.43
CA PHE A 153 0.34 -15.71 -12.01
C PHE A 153 -0.80 -16.51 -11.37
N ARG A 154 -0.47 -17.27 -10.34
CA ARG A 154 -1.46 -17.94 -9.52
C ARG A 154 -1.27 -17.47 -8.08
N TRP A 155 -2.22 -16.72 -7.60
CA TRP A 155 -2.33 -16.51 -6.17
C TRP A 155 -2.52 -17.89 -5.51
N PRO A 156 -1.72 -18.25 -4.49
CA PRO A 156 -1.93 -19.50 -3.80
C PRO A 156 -3.34 -19.49 -3.20
N VAL A 157 -4.22 -20.32 -3.76
CA VAL A 157 -5.48 -20.62 -3.09
C VAL A 157 -5.10 -21.41 -1.84
N VAL A 158 -5.08 -20.75 -0.71
CA VAL A 158 -5.00 -21.43 0.57
C VAL A 158 -6.31 -22.20 0.67
N GLY A 159 -6.24 -23.52 0.49
CA GLY A 159 -7.38 -24.39 0.74
C GLY A 159 -7.94 -24.05 2.12
N ALA A 160 -9.25 -24.01 2.25
CA ALA A 160 -9.90 -23.72 3.52
C ALA A 160 -9.33 -24.62 4.61
N SER A 161 -8.32 -24.14 5.33
CA SER A 161 -7.82 -24.83 6.49
C SER A 161 -8.74 -24.44 7.65
N ASN A 162 -9.44 -25.41 8.19
CA ASN A 162 -10.20 -25.27 9.43
C ASN A 162 -9.30 -25.12 10.67
N THR A 163 -8.06 -24.70 10.48
CA THR A 163 -7.17 -24.39 11.60
C THR A 163 -7.58 -23.04 12.16
N GLN A 164 -8.28 -23.08 13.29
CA GLN A 164 -8.39 -21.89 14.14
C GLN A 164 -6.97 -21.42 14.47
N GLY A 165 -6.65 -20.20 14.08
CA GLY A 165 -5.43 -19.55 14.54
C GLY A 165 -5.40 -19.50 16.08
N PRO A 166 -4.24 -19.35 16.69
CA PRO A 166 -4.17 -19.14 18.14
C PRO A 166 -5.05 -17.96 18.53
N PRO A 167 -5.71 -18.00 19.70
CA PRO A 167 -6.54 -16.88 20.14
C PRO A 167 -5.68 -15.60 20.13
N MET A 168 -6.14 -14.62 19.37
CA MET A 168 -5.47 -13.31 19.35
C MET A 168 -5.53 -12.71 20.74
N SER A 169 -4.39 -12.39 21.31
CA SER A 169 -4.33 -11.53 22.49
C SER A 169 -5.03 -10.20 22.18
N ALA A 170 -5.73 -9.63 23.17
CA ALA A 170 -6.36 -8.32 22.98
C ALA A 170 -5.32 -7.32 22.43
N PRO A 171 -5.64 -6.59 21.37
CA PRO A 171 -4.70 -5.62 20.82
C PRO A 171 -4.32 -4.58 21.89
N LEU A 172 -3.04 -4.25 21.96
CA LEU A 172 -2.59 -3.15 22.80
C LEU A 172 -3.30 -1.86 22.35
N PRO A 173 -3.63 -0.95 23.28
CA PRO A 173 -4.22 0.33 22.90
C PRO A 173 -3.31 1.04 21.90
N PRO A 174 -3.89 1.68 20.87
CA PRO A 174 -3.11 2.38 19.86
C PRO A 174 -2.29 3.50 20.50
N PRO A 175 -1.05 3.71 20.08
CA PRO A 175 -0.22 4.80 20.58
C PRO A 175 -0.87 6.16 20.28
N GLN A 176 -0.67 7.12 21.17
CA GLN A 176 -1.33 8.42 21.09
C GLN A 176 -1.07 9.17 19.78
N TRP A 177 0.11 8.99 19.18
CA TRP A 177 0.48 9.65 17.91
C TRP A 177 -0.35 9.21 16.70
N TRP A 178 -1.03 8.03 16.77
CA TRP A 178 -1.90 7.59 15.68
C TRP A 178 -3.02 8.57 15.37
N SER A 179 -3.63 9.17 16.42
CA SER A 179 -4.71 10.15 16.23
C SER A 179 -4.27 11.42 15.49
N THR A 180 -3.00 11.81 15.63
CA THR A 180 -2.44 13.00 14.97
C THR A 180 -1.85 12.71 13.61
N ALA A 181 -1.41 11.48 13.35
CA ALA A 181 -0.80 11.07 12.09
C ALA A 181 -1.79 10.48 11.08
N LEU A 182 -2.95 10.00 11.55
CA LEU A 182 -3.99 9.46 10.67
C LEU A 182 -4.53 10.58 9.75
N ILE A 183 -4.57 10.30 8.45
CA ILE A 183 -5.19 11.17 7.47
C ILE A 183 -6.66 10.74 7.32
N THR A 184 -7.55 11.65 7.60
CA THR A 184 -8.98 11.53 7.30
C THR A 184 -9.33 12.49 6.17
N ASP A 185 -10.48 12.29 5.55
CA ASP A 185 -11.00 13.17 4.49
C ASP A 185 -11.04 14.65 4.88
#